data_060c7a7918eee05174fa33ab0e785244
#
_entry.id   060c7a7918eee05174fa33ab0e785244
#
_cell.length_a   1.000
_cell.length_b   1.000
_cell.length_c   1.000
_cell.angle_alpha   90.00
_cell.angle_beta   90.00
_cell.angle_gamma   90.00
#
_symmetry.space_group_name_H-M   'P 1'
#
loop_
_entity.id
_entity.type
_entity.pdbx_description
1 polymer ?
#
loop_
_entity_poly.entity_id
_entity_poly.type
_entity_poly.pdbx_seq_one_letter_code
_entity_poly.pdbx_strand_id
1 'polypeptide(L)'
;MNDRKLTVLTAITAILAVGEFASAVQIGVGADGPDRAGWPFGAAFGVFFLIAAWLLRGRRITGGAVFAGVLCLFEVLSYPSWYKHSALNWTYDTAFALVSLAGLIGAVTVLAGRLRRRVAA
;
A
#
# COMPACT_ATOMS: atom_id res chain seq x y z
N MET A 1 -14.38 19.55 -4.98
CA MET A 1 -13.17 18.76 -4.99
C MET A 1 -12.99 18.00 -3.71
N ASN A 2 -12.51 16.84 -3.81
CA ASN A 2 -12.49 15.95 -2.71
C ASN A 2 -11.12 15.75 -2.10
N ASP A 3 -10.62 16.83 -1.51
CA ASP A 3 -9.33 16.81 -0.84
C ASP A 3 -9.28 15.80 0.28
N ARG A 4 -10.44 15.51 0.90
CA ARG A 4 -10.50 14.51 1.97
C ARG A 4 -10.16 13.13 1.44
N LYS A 5 -10.72 12.73 0.29
CA LYS A 5 -10.42 11.42 -0.30
C LYS A 5 -8.94 11.29 -0.65
N LEU A 6 -8.38 12.35 -1.21
CA LEU A 6 -6.96 12.38 -1.54
C LEU A 6 -6.10 12.31 -0.29
N THR A 7 -6.45 13.05 0.75
CA THR A 7 -5.73 13.03 2.02
C THR A 7 -5.78 11.65 2.66
N VAL A 8 -6.95 11.01 2.66
CA VAL A 8 -7.11 9.67 3.21
C VAL A 8 -6.26 8.67 2.42
N LEU A 9 -6.30 8.73 1.09
CA LEU A 9 -5.49 7.83 0.27
C LEU A 9 -4.00 8.05 0.52
N THR A 10 -3.55 9.28 0.62
CA THR A 10 -2.15 9.58 0.92
C THR A 10 -1.75 9.01 2.29
N ALA A 11 -2.61 9.19 3.29
CA ALA A 11 -2.34 8.65 4.63
C ALA A 11 -2.27 7.12 4.61
N ILE A 12 -3.20 6.45 3.94
CA ILE A 12 -3.19 5.00 3.81
C ILE A 12 -1.90 4.54 3.14
N THR A 13 -1.50 5.20 2.07
CA THR A 13 -0.29 4.86 1.32
C THR A 13 0.96 5.02 2.19
N ALA A 14 1.02 6.08 3.00
CA ALA A 14 2.13 6.28 3.92
C ALA A 14 2.15 5.20 5.02
N ILE A 15 0.99 4.82 5.54
CA ILE A 15 0.88 3.76 6.54
C ILE A 15 1.36 2.44 5.96
N LEU A 16 0.99 2.14 4.72
CA LEU A 16 1.45 0.92 4.05
C LEU A 16 2.96 0.92 3.84
N ALA A 17 3.55 2.08 3.53
CA ALA A 17 5.00 2.21 3.43
C ALA A 17 5.68 1.84 4.76
N VAL A 18 5.17 2.36 5.87
CA VAL A 18 5.70 2.05 7.20
C VAL A 18 5.55 0.55 7.48
N GLY A 19 4.39 -0.02 7.16
CA GLY A 19 4.15 -1.46 7.33
C GLY A 19 5.12 -2.32 6.54
N GLU A 20 5.41 -1.93 5.30
CA GLU A 20 6.38 -2.64 4.47
C GLU A 20 7.79 -2.59 5.05
N PHE A 21 8.23 -1.41 5.51
CA PHE A 21 9.54 -1.29 6.14
C PHE A 21 9.61 -2.08 7.45
N ALA A 22 8.54 -2.06 8.25
CA ALA A 22 8.48 -2.86 9.48
C ALA A 22 8.57 -4.35 9.17
N SER A 23 7.88 -4.80 8.13
CA SER A 23 7.95 -6.19 7.67
C SER A 23 9.37 -6.55 7.23
N ALA A 24 10.03 -5.67 6.48
CA ALA A 24 11.41 -5.89 6.04
C ALA A 24 12.35 -6.06 7.23
N VAL A 25 12.21 -5.22 8.26
CA VAL A 25 13.01 -5.34 9.47
C VAL A 25 12.74 -6.66 10.18
N GLN A 26 11.47 -7.03 10.34
CA GLN A 26 11.09 -8.28 11.00
C GLN A 26 11.69 -9.50 10.28
N ILE A 27 11.62 -9.52 8.96
CA ILE A 27 12.18 -10.59 8.16
C ILE A 27 13.72 -10.59 8.29
N GLY A 28 14.33 -9.43 8.16
CA GLY A 28 15.79 -9.30 8.19
C GLY A 28 16.42 -9.71 9.51
N VAL A 29 15.73 -9.47 10.63
CA VAL A 29 16.23 -9.88 11.96
C VAL A 29 15.77 -11.28 12.37
N GLY A 30 15.00 -11.96 11.51
CA GLY A 30 14.54 -13.32 11.77
C GLY A 30 13.33 -13.43 12.66
N ALA A 31 12.62 -12.34 12.94
CA ALA A 31 11.40 -12.35 13.76
C ALA A 31 10.26 -13.13 13.10
N ASP A 32 10.25 -13.17 11.78
CA ASP A 32 9.24 -13.90 10.98
C ASP A 32 9.69 -15.31 10.61
N GLY A 33 10.69 -15.85 11.28
CA GLY A 33 11.18 -17.20 11.01
C GLY A 33 12.61 -17.20 10.48
N PRO A 34 13.15 -18.39 10.15
CA PRO A 34 14.55 -18.52 9.75
C PRO A 34 14.86 -17.99 8.36
N ASP A 35 13.87 -17.90 7.47
CA ASP A 35 14.08 -17.41 6.12
C ASP A 35 14.09 -15.89 6.12
N ARG A 36 15.26 -15.32 5.85
CA ARG A 36 15.46 -13.86 5.84
C ARG A 36 15.57 -13.28 4.43
N ALA A 37 15.43 -14.13 3.40
CA ALA A 37 15.69 -13.72 2.02
C ALA A 37 14.64 -12.73 1.49
N GLY A 38 13.47 -12.63 2.13
CA GLY A 38 12.38 -11.78 1.67
C GLY A 38 12.48 -10.32 2.06
N TRP A 39 13.43 -9.91 2.91
CA TRP A 39 13.47 -8.53 3.40
C TRP A 39 13.61 -7.48 2.28
N PRO A 40 14.36 -7.73 1.16
CA PRO A 40 14.45 -6.72 0.11
C PRO A 40 13.11 -6.40 -0.55
N PHE A 41 12.18 -7.35 -0.61
CA PHE A 41 10.85 -7.09 -1.16
C PHE A 41 10.09 -6.09 -0.30
N GLY A 42 10.10 -6.26 1.02
CA GLY A 42 9.47 -5.29 1.92
C GLY A 42 10.10 -3.91 1.81
N ALA A 43 11.42 -3.84 1.75
CA ALA A 43 12.12 -2.57 1.60
C ALA A 43 11.78 -1.90 0.27
N ALA A 44 11.76 -2.66 -0.83
CA ALA A 44 11.42 -2.14 -2.15
C ALA A 44 9.98 -1.62 -2.20
N PHE A 45 9.03 -2.39 -1.68
CA PHE A 45 7.63 -1.98 -1.65
C PHE A 45 7.40 -0.79 -0.74
N GLY A 46 8.14 -0.70 0.37
CA GLY A 46 8.11 0.48 1.23
C GLY A 46 8.50 1.74 0.45
N VAL A 47 9.58 1.65 -0.34
CA VAL A 47 10.01 2.76 -1.20
C VAL A 47 8.94 3.08 -2.25
N PHE A 48 8.35 2.06 -2.87
CA PHE A 48 7.31 2.27 -3.87
C PHE A 48 6.10 2.98 -3.28
N PHE A 49 5.65 2.59 -2.09
CA PHE A 49 4.54 3.27 -1.42
C PHE A 49 4.89 4.71 -1.06
N LEU A 50 6.14 4.98 -0.67
CA LEU A 50 6.58 6.35 -0.42
C LEU A 50 6.54 7.19 -1.69
N ILE A 51 6.98 6.62 -2.82
CA ILE A 51 6.91 7.30 -4.10
C ILE A 51 5.47 7.60 -4.47
N ALA A 52 4.57 6.65 -4.28
CA ALA A 52 3.16 6.84 -4.56
C ALA A 52 2.57 7.96 -3.68
N ALA A 53 2.89 7.97 -2.39
CA ALA A 53 2.43 9.03 -1.48
C ALA A 53 2.95 10.40 -1.90
N TRP A 54 4.21 10.46 -2.32
CA TRP A 54 4.81 11.69 -2.81
C TRP A 54 4.10 12.21 -4.06
N LEU A 55 3.82 11.32 -5.00
CA LEU A 55 3.09 11.69 -6.22
C LEU A 55 1.68 12.19 -5.90
N LEU A 56 1.02 11.58 -4.93
CA LEU A 56 -0.33 11.98 -4.51
C LEU A 56 -0.35 13.38 -3.90
N ARG A 57 0.71 13.77 -3.24
CA ARG A 57 0.82 15.10 -2.64
C ARG A 57 1.25 16.17 -3.63
N GLY A 58 1.83 15.77 -4.76
CA GLY A 58 2.33 16.68 -5.76
C GLY A 58 1.32 16.93 -6.87
N ARG A 59 1.83 17.22 -8.06
CA ARG A 59 1.00 17.51 -9.23
C ARG A 59 0.58 16.27 -10.00
N ARG A 60 1.15 15.12 -9.66
CA ARG A 60 0.92 13.88 -10.41
C ARG A 60 -0.03 12.96 -9.66
N ILE A 61 -1.19 13.50 -9.29
CA ILE A 61 -2.19 12.78 -8.49
C ILE A 61 -2.67 11.54 -9.23
N THR A 62 -2.97 11.65 -10.52
CA THR A 62 -3.45 10.50 -11.30
C THR A 62 -2.41 9.39 -11.33
N GLY A 63 -1.15 9.74 -11.62
CA GLY A 63 -0.07 8.75 -11.61
C GLY A 63 0.12 8.13 -10.24
N GLY A 64 0.05 8.94 -9.18
CA GLY A 64 0.16 8.45 -7.81
C GLY A 64 -0.97 7.51 -7.44
N ALA A 65 -2.20 7.83 -7.83
CA ALA A 65 -3.36 6.98 -7.56
C ALA A 65 -3.28 5.66 -8.33
N VAL A 66 -2.84 5.68 -9.58
CA VAL A 66 -2.63 4.45 -10.35
C VAL A 66 -1.56 3.59 -9.69
N PHE A 67 -0.43 4.19 -9.32
CA PHE A 67 0.67 3.46 -8.70
C PHE A 67 0.24 2.87 -7.35
N ALA A 68 -0.40 3.67 -6.50
CA ALA A 68 -0.91 3.19 -5.21
C ALA A 68 -1.92 2.06 -5.41
N GLY A 69 -2.82 2.21 -6.37
CA GLY A 69 -3.83 1.18 -6.67
C GLY A 69 -3.20 -0.13 -7.12
N VAL A 70 -2.22 -0.06 -8.00
CA VAL A 70 -1.52 -1.27 -8.49
C VAL A 70 -0.78 -1.95 -7.33
N LEU A 71 -0.09 -1.19 -6.49
CA LEU A 71 0.62 -1.75 -5.34
C LEU A 71 -0.37 -2.39 -4.36
N CYS A 72 -1.47 -1.73 -4.06
CA CYS A 72 -2.49 -2.27 -3.15
C CYS A 72 -3.14 -3.54 -3.72
N LEU A 73 -3.41 -3.54 -5.02
CA LEU A 73 -3.97 -4.73 -5.68
C LEU A 73 -2.99 -5.91 -5.57
N PHE A 74 -1.71 -5.66 -5.81
CA PHE A 74 -0.69 -6.68 -5.67
C PHE A 74 -0.66 -7.25 -4.24
N GLU A 75 -0.73 -6.36 -3.24
CA GLU A 75 -0.72 -6.79 -1.84
C GLU A 75 -1.93 -7.66 -1.51
N VAL A 76 -3.13 -7.24 -1.94
CA VAL A 76 -4.36 -8.00 -1.68
C VAL A 76 -4.29 -9.37 -2.35
N LEU A 77 -3.85 -9.43 -3.61
CA LEU A 77 -3.77 -10.70 -4.35
C LEU A 77 -2.69 -11.61 -3.80
N SER A 78 -1.63 -11.05 -3.22
CA SER A 78 -0.53 -11.82 -2.66
C SER A 78 -0.82 -12.37 -1.26
N TYR A 79 -1.81 -11.81 -0.56
CA TYR A 79 -2.08 -12.14 0.83
C TYR A 79 -2.16 -13.66 1.09
N PRO A 80 -2.87 -14.47 0.28
CA PRO A 80 -2.96 -15.90 0.55
C PRO A 80 -1.62 -16.63 0.50
N SER A 81 -0.62 -16.07 -0.19
CA SER A 81 0.70 -16.68 -0.33
C SER A 81 1.66 -16.32 0.80
N TRP A 82 1.28 -15.36 1.67
CA TRP A 82 2.16 -14.93 2.75
C TRP A 82 2.23 -16.00 3.83
N TYR A 83 3.45 -16.24 4.32
CA TYR A 83 3.67 -17.19 5.39
C TYR A 83 3.16 -16.64 6.73
N LYS A 84 2.29 -17.41 7.38
CA LYS A 84 1.64 -17.01 8.63
C LYS A 84 1.86 -18.09 9.68
N HIS A 85 2.93 -17.95 10.46
CA HIS A 85 3.35 -19.00 11.38
C HIS A 85 2.94 -18.74 12.84
N SER A 86 2.37 -17.59 13.15
CA SER A 86 1.96 -17.25 14.51
C SER A 86 0.69 -16.40 14.50
N ALA A 87 0.02 -16.30 15.66
CA ALA A 87 -1.16 -15.45 15.79
C ALA A 87 -0.83 -13.98 15.51
N LEU A 88 0.33 -13.52 15.96
CA LEU A 88 0.77 -12.15 15.67
C LEU A 88 0.97 -11.94 14.18
N ASN A 89 1.57 -12.89 13.49
CA ASN A 89 1.81 -12.84 12.06
C ASN A 89 0.49 -12.82 11.29
N TRP A 90 -0.47 -13.68 11.68
CA TRP A 90 -1.81 -13.67 11.09
C TRP A 90 -2.49 -12.31 11.25
N THR A 91 -2.41 -11.74 12.46
CA THR A 91 -3.03 -10.44 12.75
C THR A 91 -2.40 -9.34 11.92
N TYR A 92 -1.07 -9.30 11.88
CA TYR A 92 -0.34 -8.28 11.12
C TYR A 92 -0.67 -8.36 9.64
N ASP A 93 -0.58 -9.56 9.06
CA ASP A 93 -0.80 -9.75 7.63
C ASP A 93 -2.24 -9.45 7.23
N THR A 94 -3.19 -9.87 8.05
CA THR A 94 -4.61 -9.59 7.78
C THR A 94 -4.89 -8.10 7.87
N ALA A 95 -4.37 -7.42 8.89
CA ALA A 95 -4.52 -5.97 9.03
C ALA A 95 -3.90 -5.25 7.83
N PHE A 96 -2.70 -5.66 7.41
CA PHE A 96 -2.03 -5.06 6.26
C PHE A 96 -2.86 -5.26 4.98
N ALA A 97 -3.41 -6.45 4.78
CA ALA A 97 -4.24 -6.74 3.61
C ALA A 97 -5.53 -5.90 3.62
N LEU A 98 -6.15 -5.72 4.79
CA LEU A 98 -7.36 -4.90 4.90
C LEU A 98 -7.05 -3.42 4.62
N VAL A 99 -5.93 -2.90 5.11
CA VAL A 99 -5.51 -1.53 4.81
C VAL A 99 -5.20 -1.38 3.33
N SER A 100 -4.58 -2.39 2.72
CA SER A 100 -4.31 -2.41 1.29
C SER A 100 -5.60 -2.40 0.48
N LEU A 101 -6.61 -3.15 0.91
CA LEU A 101 -7.92 -3.14 0.26
C LEU A 101 -8.57 -1.74 0.36
N ALA A 102 -8.48 -1.11 1.52
CA ALA A 102 -8.97 0.26 1.69
C ALA A 102 -8.21 1.22 0.76
N GLY A 103 -6.91 1.04 0.62
CA GLY A 103 -6.09 1.82 -0.30
C GLY A 103 -6.50 1.62 -1.75
N LEU A 104 -6.80 0.40 -2.14
CA LEU A 104 -7.28 0.10 -3.49
C LEU A 104 -8.61 0.81 -3.77
N ILE A 105 -9.56 0.72 -2.83
CA ILE A 105 -10.85 1.39 -2.95
C ILE A 105 -10.63 2.91 -3.05
N GLY A 106 -9.77 3.45 -2.22
CA GLY A 106 -9.44 4.87 -2.26
C GLY A 106 -8.83 5.31 -3.58
N ALA A 107 -7.92 4.50 -4.13
CA ALA A 107 -7.29 4.79 -5.42
C ALA A 107 -8.33 4.80 -6.54
N VAL A 108 -9.20 3.79 -6.59
CA VAL A 108 -10.27 3.72 -7.59
C VAL A 108 -11.21 4.92 -7.44
N THR A 109 -11.56 5.29 -6.22
CA THR A 109 -12.45 6.42 -5.96
C THR A 109 -11.84 7.74 -6.45
N VAL A 110 -10.56 7.96 -6.17
CA VAL A 110 -9.85 9.16 -6.63
C VAL A 110 -9.79 9.20 -8.15
N LEU A 111 -9.43 8.07 -8.77
CA LEU A 111 -9.34 7.98 -10.23
C LEU A 111 -10.69 8.18 -10.90
N ALA A 112 -11.75 7.57 -10.36
CA ALA A 112 -13.10 7.72 -10.89
C ALA A 112 -13.56 9.19 -10.81
N GLY A 113 -13.26 9.85 -9.71
CA GLY A 113 -13.59 11.27 -9.55
C GLY A 113 -12.89 12.15 -10.56
N ARG A 114 -11.61 11.88 -10.80
CA ARG A 114 -10.83 12.64 -11.78
C ARG A 114 -11.30 12.38 -13.21
N LEU A 115 -11.63 11.13 -13.52
CA LEU A 115 -12.15 10.77 -14.84
C LEU A 115 -13.49 11.45 -15.11
N ARG A 116 -14.40 11.46 -14.13
CA ARG A 116 -15.69 12.12 -14.28
C ARG A 116 -15.54 13.61 -14.55
N ARG A 117 -14.62 14.28 -13.84
CA ARG A 117 -14.36 15.71 -14.07
C ARG A 117 -13.79 15.95 -15.45
N ARG A 118 -12.94 15.06 -15.95
CA ARG A 118 -12.35 15.18 -17.28
C ARG A 118 -13.43 15.02 -18.35
N VAL A 119 -14.35 14.09 -18.18
CA VAL A 119 -15.44 13.86 -19.12
C VAL A 119 -16.44 15.02 -19.10
N ALA A 120 -16.72 15.57 -17.92
CA ALA A 120 -17.66 16.69 -17.75
C ALA A 120 -17.10 18.01 -18.30
N ALA A 121 -15.78 18.13 -18.37
CA ALA A 121 -15.17 19.35 -18.93
C ALA A 121 -15.23 19.32 -20.44
#